data_11364a1a39db7a0100ff603b403ac029
#
_entry.id   11364a1a39db7a0100ff603b403ac029
#
_cell.length_a   1.000
_cell.length_b   1.000
_cell.length_c   1.000
_cell.angle_alpha   90.00
_cell.angle_beta   90.00
_cell.angle_gamma   90.00
#
_symmetry.space_group_name_H-M   'P 1'
#
loop_
_entity.id
_entity.type
_entity.pdbx_description
1 polymer ?
#
loop_
_entity_poly.entity_id
_entity_poly.type
_entity_poly.pdbx_seq_one_letter_code
_entity_poly.pdbx_strand_id
1 'polypeptide(L)'
;MPISLTNVAAAAAPKAKNLTSVTQSVNHASPETPIIFSHRGSPYNNPDHSFSGYNRAIKDGTQYIEQDVWLSKDNKLYVSHDDNLKKSTGSNVTISKSTSAELDKVKLRNGEKLHQLKDVFNRYGKKVHYIIETKKNAGDNTDTEKALAKEIKKYNMKNNLIMQDESIPGIKIFHKSLKNVPILWLLDSVTERQYSEEIENAPRYIKFVSIRLEQWTPKLIKLAHKNGFKTNGWIINTYNDNYNALNTLKLDSVFTNNTKETAHLIDKWK
;
A
#
# COMPACT_ATOMS: atom_id res chain seq x y z
N MET A 1 6.47 24.27 41.21
CA MET A 1 6.37 22.77 41.16
C MET A 1 6.70 22.30 39.77
N PRO A 2 7.68 21.43 39.54
CA PRO A 2 7.98 20.92 38.22
C PRO A 2 6.90 19.92 37.82
N ILE A 3 6.29 20.14 36.64
CA ILE A 3 5.34 19.20 36.02
C ILE A 3 6.15 17.98 35.57
N SER A 4 5.93 16.86 36.23
CA SER A 4 6.48 15.56 35.83
C SER A 4 5.95 15.18 34.44
N LEU A 5 6.82 15.20 33.46
CA LEU A 5 6.57 14.58 32.15
C LEU A 5 6.56 13.06 32.38
N THR A 6 5.40 12.50 32.63
CA THR A 6 5.21 11.05 32.56
C THR A 6 5.49 10.60 31.13
N ASN A 7 6.60 9.88 30.94
CA ASN A 7 6.87 9.10 29.73
C ASN A 7 5.74 8.07 29.57
N VAL A 8 4.71 8.41 28.79
CA VAL A 8 3.74 7.43 28.35
C VAL A 8 4.49 6.51 27.38
N ALA A 9 4.89 5.35 27.86
CA ALA A 9 5.47 4.32 27.04
C ALA A 9 4.54 4.09 25.84
N ALA A 10 5.05 4.29 24.62
CA ALA A 10 4.27 4.10 23.41
C ALA A 10 3.69 2.67 23.41
N ALA A 11 2.37 2.54 23.40
CA ALA A 11 1.71 1.24 23.41
C ALA A 11 2.29 0.33 22.32
N ALA A 12 2.48 -0.96 22.64
CA ALA A 12 3.01 -1.93 21.71
C ALA A 12 2.18 -1.98 20.43
N ALA A 13 2.84 -2.09 19.27
CA ALA A 13 2.15 -2.20 18.01
C ALA A 13 1.27 -3.45 17.96
N PRO A 14 0.02 -3.34 17.49
CA PRO A 14 -0.87 -4.49 17.34
C PRO A 14 -0.31 -5.50 16.33
N LYS A 15 -0.73 -6.77 16.47
CA LYS A 15 -0.44 -7.84 15.53
C LYS A 15 -1.72 -8.18 14.76
N ALA A 16 -1.60 -8.38 13.45
CA ALA A 16 -2.71 -8.85 12.63
C ALA A 16 -3.15 -10.27 13.08
N LYS A 17 -4.45 -10.48 13.09
CA LYS A 17 -5.03 -11.80 13.40
C LYS A 17 -4.84 -12.75 12.20
N ASN A 18 -4.69 -14.04 12.49
CA ASN A 18 -4.62 -15.11 11.48
C ASN A 18 -3.65 -14.81 10.33
N LEU A 19 -2.49 -14.21 10.65
CA LEU A 19 -1.51 -13.77 9.65
C LEU A 19 -0.94 -15.00 8.93
N THR A 20 -1.30 -15.15 7.66
CA THR A 20 -0.72 -16.15 6.74
C THR A 20 0.54 -15.59 6.09
N SER A 21 1.37 -16.40 5.43
CA SER A 21 2.48 -15.85 4.67
C SER A 21 1.98 -15.05 3.46
N VAL A 22 2.76 -14.03 3.02
CA VAL A 22 2.42 -13.27 1.80
C VAL A 22 2.25 -14.18 0.59
N THR A 23 3.14 -15.15 0.41
CA THR A 23 3.03 -16.12 -0.69
C THR A 23 1.72 -16.91 -0.61
N GLN A 24 1.35 -17.37 0.58
CA GLN A 24 0.10 -18.11 0.77
C GLN A 24 -1.11 -17.22 0.49
N SER A 25 -1.17 -16.01 1.05
CA SER A 25 -2.30 -15.09 0.82
C SER A 25 -2.44 -14.71 -0.65
N VAL A 26 -1.34 -14.42 -1.35
CA VAL A 26 -1.33 -14.09 -2.79
C VAL A 26 -1.82 -15.29 -3.62
N ASN A 27 -1.34 -16.50 -3.32
CA ASN A 27 -1.74 -17.70 -4.08
C ASN A 27 -3.23 -18.03 -3.89
N HIS A 28 -3.78 -17.81 -2.69
CA HIS A 28 -5.19 -18.08 -2.36
C HIS A 28 -6.13 -16.88 -2.61
N ALA A 29 -5.59 -15.72 -2.99
CA ALA A 29 -6.43 -14.57 -3.35
C ALA A 29 -7.42 -14.97 -4.45
N SER A 30 -8.70 -14.79 -4.19
CA SER A 30 -9.80 -15.12 -5.10
C SER A 30 -11.05 -14.35 -4.68
N PRO A 31 -12.12 -14.36 -5.51
CA PRO A 31 -13.40 -13.78 -5.12
C PRO A 31 -13.97 -14.31 -3.80
N GLU A 32 -13.69 -15.56 -3.44
CA GLU A 32 -14.15 -16.20 -2.19
C GLU A 32 -13.25 -15.84 -1.00
N THR A 33 -12.00 -15.49 -1.26
CA THR A 33 -11.00 -15.11 -0.26
C THR A 33 -10.24 -13.85 -0.67
N PRO A 34 -10.95 -12.72 -0.84
CA PRO A 34 -10.32 -11.48 -1.31
C PRO A 34 -9.38 -10.92 -0.26
N ILE A 35 -8.25 -10.36 -0.73
CA ILE A 35 -7.32 -9.66 0.14
C ILE A 35 -7.78 -8.22 0.36
N ILE A 36 -7.74 -7.77 1.63
CA ILE A 36 -7.96 -6.38 2.00
C ILE A 36 -6.61 -5.67 2.14
N PHE A 37 -6.37 -4.66 1.33
CA PHE A 37 -5.29 -3.70 1.49
C PHE A 37 -5.85 -2.44 2.16
N SER A 38 -5.43 -2.15 3.40
CA SER A 38 -5.86 -0.94 4.11
C SER A 38 -5.10 0.26 3.57
N HIS A 39 -5.74 0.94 2.63
CA HIS A 39 -5.20 2.08 1.90
C HIS A 39 -4.76 3.20 2.86
N ARG A 40 -3.48 3.52 2.88
CA ARG A 40 -2.84 4.52 3.75
C ARG A 40 -3.09 4.32 5.25
N GLY A 41 -3.38 3.08 5.67
CA GLY A 41 -3.86 2.77 7.02
C GLY A 41 -5.37 2.86 7.10
N SER A 42 -5.99 3.55 7.97
CA SER A 42 -7.44 3.75 8.07
C SER A 42 -7.76 5.26 8.02
N PRO A 43 -7.72 5.88 6.84
CA PRO A 43 -7.74 7.33 6.67
C PRO A 43 -9.08 7.97 7.01
N TYR A 44 -10.13 7.18 7.18
CA TYR A 44 -11.47 7.70 7.49
C TYR A 44 -11.51 8.52 8.78
N ASN A 45 -10.71 8.15 9.78
CA ASN A 45 -10.67 8.82 11.09
C ASN A 45 -9.24 9.16 11.55
N ASN A 46 -8.23 8.95 10.71
CA ASN A 46 -6.82 9.15 11.04
C ASN A 46 -6.12 9.84 9.87
N PRO A 47 -5.05 10.59 10.11
CA PRO A 47 -4.21 11.05 9.00
C PRO A 47 -3.64 9.87 8.21
N ASP A 48 -3.55 10.05 6.88
CA ASP A 48 -2.90 9.11 6.00
C ASP A 48 -1.53 8.73 6.56
N HIS A 49 -1.20 7.44 6.52
CA HIS A 49 0.11 6.89 6.92
C HIS A 49 0.52 7.14 8.38
N SER A 50 -0.42 7.52 9.25
CA SER A 50 -0.16 7.66 10.68
C SER A 50 -0.08 6.29 11.38
N PHE A 51 0.67 6.18 12.46
CA PHE A 51 0.68 4.98 13.28
C PHE A 51 -0.68 4.72 13.94
N SER A 52 -1.42 5.77 14.27
CA SER A 52 -2.81 5.65 14.74
C SER A 52 -3.69 4.99 13.69
N GLY A 53 -3.56 5.38 12.42
CA GLY A 53 -4.28 4.79 11.29
C GLY A 53 -3.90 3.32 11.08
N TYR A 54 -2.62 2.99 11.04
CA TYR A 54 -2.16 1.61 10.91
C TYR A 54 -2.61 0.73 12.08
N ASN A 55 -2.51 1.22 13.32
CA ASN A 55 -3.01 0.51 14.50
C ASN A 55 -4.51 0.22 14.39
N ARG A 56 -5.27 1.20 13.90
CA ARG A 56 -6.71 1.06 13.69
C ARG A 56 -7.01 0.01 12.62
N ALA A 57 -6.39 0.09 11.46
CA ALA A 57 -6.57 -0.86 10.37
C ALA A 57 -6.29 -2.31 10.83
N ILE A 58 -5.21 -2.53 11.57
CA ILE A 58 -4.85 -3.86 12.10
C ILE A 58 -5.92 -4.37 13.08
N LYS A 59 -6.43 -3.51 13.96
CA LYS A 59 -7.52 -3.86 14.89
C LYS A 59 -8.83 -4.17 14.16
N ASP A 60 -9.08 -3.50 13.05
CA ASP A 60 -10.25 -3.68 12.20
C ASP A 60 -10.17 -4.92 11.28
N GLY A 61 -9.06 -5.67 11.33
CA GLY A 61 -8.95 -7.00 10.74
C GLY A 61 -8.07 -7.14 9.51
N THR A 62 -7.36 -6.07 9.06
CA THR A 62 -6.46 -6.22 7.93
C THR A 62 -5.23 -7.07 8.27
N GLN A 63 -4.74 -7.79 7.28
CA GLN A 63 -3.40 -8.38 7.29
C GLN A 63 -2.37 -7.48 6.59
N TYR A 64 -2.81 -6.49 5.80
CA TYR A 64 -1.96 -5.62 5.00
C TYR A 64 -2.24 -4.14 5.29
N ILE A 65 -1.20 -3.41 5.68
CA ILE A 65 -1.19 -1.95 5.70
C ILE A 65 -0.44 -1.43 4.47
N GLU A 66 -0.98 -0.40 3.84
CA GLU A 66 -0.38 0.17 2.63
C GLU A 66 0.44 1.42 2.96
N GLN A 67 1.56 1.59 2.24
CA GLN A 67 2.44 2.75 2.29
C GLN A 67 2.77 3.26 0.89
N ASP A 68 2.68 4.59 0.71
CA ASP A 68 3.30 5.30 -0.40
C ASP A 68 4.68 5.81 0.03
N VAL A 69 5.74 5.60 -0.73
CA VAL A 69 7.08 6.04 -0.35
C VAL A 69 7.71 6.97 -1.37
N TRP A 70 8.23 8.09 -0.88
CA TRP A 70 9.03 9.06 -1.63
C TRP A 70 10.48 9.04 -1.18
N LEU A 71 11.40 9.30 -2.10
CA LEU A 71 12.82 9.43 -1.81
C LEU A 71 13.14 10.90 -1.47
N SER A 72 13.73 11.15 -0.28
CA SER A 72 14.23 12.47 0.11
C SER A 72 15.51 12.83 -0.64
N LYS A 73 15.91 14.11 -0.57
CA LYS A 73 17.14 14.62 -1.20
C LYS A 73 18.40 13.87 -0.76
N ASP A 74 18.44 13.33 0.46
CA ASP A 74 19.53 12.54 1.03
C ASP A 74 19.25 11.02 1.05
N ASN A 75 18.38 10.57 0.13
CA ASN A 75 18.09 9.16 -0.13
C ASN A 75 17.49 8.39 1.06
N LYS A 76 16.55 8.99 1.79
CA LYS A 76 15.73 8.31 2.80
C LYS A 76 14.30 8.15 2.29
N LEU A 77 13.68 7.01 2.57
CA LEU A 77 12.29 6.74 2.20
C LEU A 77 11.34 7.29 3.24
N TYR A 78 10.52 8.27 2.86
CA TYR A 78 9.45 8.85 3.68
C TYR A 78 8.10 8.40 3.20
N VAL A 79 7.18 8.19 4.14
CA VAL A 79 5.84 7.67 3.85
C VAL A 79 4.85 8.82 3.70
N SER A 80 4.37 9.04 2.48
CA SER A 80 3.36 10.04 2.11
C SER A 80 2.82 9.74 0.73
N HIS A 81 1.52 9.98 0.49
CA HIS A 81 0.98 9.88 -0.86
C HIS A 81 1.50 10.99 -1.78
N ASP A 82 1.49 12.24 -1.30
CA ASP A 82 1.93 13.39 -2.08
C ASP A 82 3.38 13.76 -1.73
N ASP A 83 4.18 14.15 -2.73
CA ASP A 83 5.53 14.68 -2.52
C ASP A 83 5.49 15.99 -1.72
N ASN A 84 4.50 16.86 -2.00
CA ASN A 84 4.27 18.07 -1.22
C ASN A 84 3.35 17.81 -0.03
N LEU A 85 3.85 18.07 1.17
CA LEU A 85 3.21 17.73 2.43
C LEU A 85 2.10 18.68 2.89
N LYS A 86 1.75 19.71 2.11
CA LYS A 86 0.77 20.74 2.52
C LYS A 86 -0.59 20.12 2.89
N LYS A 87 -1.06 19.16 2.12
CA LYS A 87 -2.35 18.49 2.34
C LYS A 87 -2.35 17.66 3.62
N SER A 88 -1.32 16.86 3.84
CA SER A 88 -1.25 15.90 4.98
C SER A 88 -0.82 16.55 6.29
N THR A 89 -0.03 17.64 6.25
CA THR A 89 0.58 18.25 7.44
C THR A 89 0.22 19.72 7.63
N GLY A 90 -0.20 20.43 6.59
CA GLY A 90 -0.33 21.88 6.57
C GLY A 90 0.97 22.61 6.22
N SER A 91 2.11 21.94 6.21
CA SER A 91 3.43 22.50 5.91
C SER A 91 3.74 22.41 4.42
N ASN A 92 4.13 23.52 3.79
CA ASN A 92 4.51 23.53 2.37
C ASN A 92 5.97 23.05 2.21
N VAL A 93 6.21 21.78 2.51
CA VAL A 93 7.50 21.11 2.38
C VAL A 93 7.37 20.02 1.33
N THR A 94 8.40 19.82 0.50
CA THR A 94 8.43 18.81 -0.57
C THR A 94 9.49 17.76 -0.23
N ILE A 95 9.10 16.49 -0.12
CA ILE A 95 9.97 15.40 0.33
C ILE A 95 11.20 15.26 -0.58
N SER A 96 10.98 15.19 -1.90
CA SER A 96 12.07 14.99 -2.87
C SER A 96 13.08 16.13 -2.92
N LYS A 97 12.73 17.32 -2.38
CA LYS A 97 13.58 18.50 -2.32
C LYS A 97 14.20 18.77 -0.96
N SER A 98 13.82 17.99 0.07
CA SER A 98 14.21 18.21 1.46
C SER A 98 15.11 17.07 1.97
N THR A 99 15.99 17.40 2.91
CA THR A 99 16.81 16.44 3.63
C THR A 99 16.03 15.78 4.76
N SER A 100 16.49 14.61 5.25
CA SER A 100 15.90 13.97 6.41
C SER A 100 15.93 14.85 7.67
N ALA A 101 16.97 15.67 7.85
CA ALA A 101 17.06 16.60 8.97
C ALA A 101 15.95 17.68 8.97
N GLU A 102 15.45 18.04 7.79
CA GLU A 102 14.31 18.95 7.63
C GLU A 102 12.98 18.21 7.81
N LEU A 103 12.84 17.04 7.18
CA LEU A 103 11.62 16.24 7.17
C LEU A 103 11.29 15.63 8.54
N ASP A 104 12.28 15.27 9.35
CA ASP A 104 12.08 14.72 10.70
C ASP A 104 11.45 15.74 11.69
N LYS A 105 11.43 17.02 11.32
CA LYS A 105 10.74 18.09 12.08
C LYS A 105 9.26 18.25 11.72
N VAL A 106 8.83 17.68 10.59
CA VAL A 106 7.47 17.79 10.10
C VAL A 106 6.54 16.85 10.90
N LYS A 107 5.36 17.35 11.23
CA LYS A 107 4.34 16.59 11.95
C LYS A 107 3.08 16.44 11.12
N LEU A 108 2.47 15.27 11.20
CA LEU A 108 1.13 15.01 10.71
C LEU A 108 0.10 15.82 11.51
N ARG A 109 -1.13 15.94 10.99
CA ARG A 109 -2.19 16.73 11.64
C ARG A 109 -2.59 16.26 13.04
N ASN A 110 -2.31 15.00 13.38
CA ASN A 110 -2.54 14.43 14.73
C ASN A 110 -1.34 14.59 15.68
N GLY A 111 -0.29 15.30 15.26
CA GLY A 111 0.93 15.53 16.06
C GLY A 111 1.99 14.44 15.95
N GLU A 112 1.71 13.30 15.31
CA GLU A 112 2.72 12.32 14.99
C GLU A 112 3.77 12.93 14.04
N LYS A 113 5.01 12.49 14.14
CA LYS A 113 6.03 12.91 13.16
C LYS A 113 5.75 12.29 11.78
N LEU A 114 6.22 12.94 10.73
CA LEU A 114 6.29 12.30 9.41
C LEU A 114 7.20 11.06 9.52
N HIS A 115 6.69 9.90 9.09
CA HIS A 115 7.42 8.64 9.27
C HIS A 115 8.33 8.34 8.08
N GLN A 116 9.53 7.82 8.38
CA GLN A 116 10.32 7.10 7.40
C GLN A 116 9.83 5.63 7.31
N LEU A 117 10.05 4.97 6.18
CA LEU A 117 9.69 3.55 6.04
C LEU A 117 10.37 2.67 7.10
N LYS A 118 11.62 2.98 7.46
CA LYS A 118 12.32 2.29 8.56
C LYS A 118 11.58 2.38 9.90
N ASP A 119 10.88 3.49 10.17
CA ASP A 119 10.13 3.66 11.42
C ASP A 119 8.90 2.73 11.43
N VAL A 120 8.26 2.56 10.27
CA VAL A 120 7.16 1.60 10.07
C VAL A 120 7.66 0.17 10.29
N PHE A 121 8.77 -0.22 9.68
CA PHE A 121 9.36 -1.54 9.85
C PHE A 121 9.81 -1.80 11.29
N ASN A 122 10.43 -0.83 11.96
CA ASN A 122 10.85 -0.94 13.36
C ASN A 122 9.65 -1.13 14.30
N ARG A 123 8.52 -0.44 14.03
CA ARG A 123 7.34 -0.49 14.88
C ARG A 123 6.57 -1.80 14.73
N TYR A 124 6.30 -2.21 13.50
CA TYR A 124 5.40 -3.33 13.23
C TYR A 124 6.15 -4.65 12.94
N GLY A 125 7.36 -4.59 12.40
CA GLY A 125 8.15 -5.77 12.08
C GLY A 125 7.39 -6.76 11.22
N LYS A 126 7.31 -8.01 11.67
CA LYS A 126 6.55 -9.09 11.00
C LYS A 126 5.18 -9.35 11.62
N LYS A 127 4.62 -8.36 12.34
CA LYS A 127 3.30 -8.47 12.98
C LYS A 127 2.15 -8.18 12.03
N VAL A 128 2.44 -7.63 10.85
CA VAL A 128 1.51 -7.28 9.78
C VAL A 128 2.27 -7.39 8.46
N HIS A 129 1.58 -7.54 7.35
CA HIS A 129 2.14 -7.43 6.01
C HIS A 129 2.02 -6.00 5.47
N TYR A 130 2.82 -5.72 4.47
CA TYR A 130 2.89 -4.40 3.85
C TYR A 130 2.54 -4.53 2.36
N ILE A 131 1.92 -3.50 1.81
CA ILE A 131 1.94 -3.23 0.39
C ILE A 131 2.53 -1.85 0.20
N ILE A 132 3.63 -1.74 -0.57
CA ILE A 132 4.44 -0.53 -0.62
C ILE A 132 4.51 -0.03 -2.05
N GLU A 133 3.93 1.16 -2.28
CA GLU A 133 3.99 1.86 -3.55
C GLU A 133 5.20 2.77 -3.62
N THR A 134 6.00 2.63 -4.67
CA THR A 134 7.08 3.56 -4.98
C THR A 134 6.54 4.76 -5.74
N LYS A 135 6.71 5.94 -5.17
CA LYS A 135 6.37 7.22 -5.79
C LYS A 135 7.61 7.89 -6.36
N LYS A 136 7.44 8.62 -7.45
CA LYS A 136 8.52 9.33 -8.11
C LYS A 136 8.05 10.59 -8.80
N ASN A 137 8.96 11.54 -8.96
CA ASN A 137 8.72 12.68 -9.83
C ASN A 137 8.77 12.26 -11.30
N ALA A 138 8.20 13.11 -12.18
CA ALA A 138 8.18 12.86 -13.62
C ALA A 138 9.59 12.53 -14.16
N GLY A 139 9.66 11.46 -14.94
CA GLY A 139 10.90 10.93 -15.51
C GLY A 139 11.11 9.44 -15.15
N ASP A 140 11.89 8.72 -15.96
CA ASP A 140 12.16 7.28 -15.77
C ASP A 140 13.18 6.99 -14.66
N ASN A 141 13.23 7.83 -13.62
CA ASN A 141 14.07 7.63 -12.47
C ASN A 141 13.59 6.41 -11.67
N THR A 142 14.47 5.45 -11.43
CA THR A 142 14.21 4.21 -10.67
C THR A 142 14.93 4.19 -9.31
N ASP A 143 15.26 5.35 -8.76
CA ASP A 143 16.04 5.44 -7.52
C ASP A 143 15.21 5.10 -6.29
N THR A 144 13.90 5.40 -6.31
CA THR A 144 12.97 5.01 -5.24
C THR A 144 12.87 3.49 -5.14
N GLU A 145 12.74 2.78 -6.25
CA GLU A 145 12.66 1.31 -6.31
C GLU A 145 13.97 0.64 -5.85
N LYS A 146 15.11 1.21 -6.25
CA LYS A 146 16.43 0.74 -5.77
C LYS A 146 16.58 0.95 -4.27
N ALA A 147 16.18 2.12 -3.77
CA ALA A 147 16.21 2.44 -2.33
C ALA A 147 15.28 1.52 -1.56
N LEU A 148 14.06 1.26 -2.06
CA LEU A 148 13.11 0.33 -1.45
C LEU A 148 13.69 -1.08 -1.39
N ALA A 149 14.26 -1.59 -2.48
CA ALA A 149 14.89 -2.91 -2.50
C ALA A 149 16.03 -3.04 -1.48
N LYS A 150 16.83 -1.98 -1.31
CA LYS A 150 17.92 -1.92 -0.30
C LYS A 150 17.33 -1.94 1.12
N GLU A 151 16.30 -1.16 1.39
CA GLU A 151 15.66 -1.08 2.71
C GLU A 151 15.01 -2.42 3.09
N ILE A 152 14.30 -3.08 2.16
CA ILE A 152 13.72 -4.42 2.35
C ILE A 152 14.77 -5.45 2.72
N LYS A 153 15.91 -5.45 2.05
CA LYS A 153 17.05 -6.36 2.37
C LYS A 153 17.61 -6.07 3.75
N LYS A 154 17.84 -4.80 4.06
CA LYS A 154 18.38 -4.35 5.34
C LYS A 154 17.53 -4.78 6.54
N TYR A 155 16.21 -4.70 6.43
CA TYR A 155 15.27 -5.07 7.49
C TYR A 155 14.77 -6.52 7.40
N ASN A 156 15.29 -7.31 6.44
CA ASN A 156 14.88 -8.71 6.21
C ASN A 156 13.37 -8.88 6.01
N MET A 157 12.77 -8.01 5.18
CA MET A 157 11.32 -7.92 4.98
C MET A 157 10.83 -8.54 3.68
N LYS A 158 11.69 -9.17 2.87
CA LYS A 158 11.38 -9.72 1.53
C LYS A 158 10.17 -10.67 1.48
N ASN A 159 9.89 -11.38 2.58
CA ASN A 159 8.79 -12.33 2.66
C ASN A 159 7.53 -11.73 3.32
N ASN A 160 7.52 -10.43 3.58
CA ASN A 160 6.49 -9.80 4.39
C ASN A 160 5.76 -8.65 3.69
N LEU A 161 5.96 -8.51 2.39
CA LEU A 161 5.36 -7.41 1.62
C LEU A 161 5.05 -7.78 0.17
N ILE A 162 4.20 -6.94 -0.43
CA ILE A 162 3.94 -6.82 -1.86
C ILE A 162 4.48 -5.45 -2.29
N MET A 163 5.20 -5.39 -3.40
CA MET A 163 5.62 -4.12 -4.01
C MET A 163 4.55 -3.63 -4.98
N GLN A 164 4.25 -2.33 -4.97
CA GLN A 164 3.34 -1.68 -5.90
C GLN A 164 4.06 -0.58 -6.67
N ASP A 165 3.80 -0.47 -7.96
CA ASP A 165 4.33 0.60 -8.82
C ASP A 165 3.45 0.77 -10.07
N GLU A 166 3.42 1.98 -10.63
CA GLU A 166 2.80 2.30 -11.92
C GLU A 166 3.78 2.05 -13.09
N SER A 167 5.08 2.10 -12.83
CA SER A 167 6.13 2.14 -13.84
C SER A 167 6.69 0.75 -14.16
N ILE A 168 6.53 0.29 -15.39
CA ILE A 168 7.16 -0.96 -15.84
C ILE A 168 8.69 -0.94 -15.73
N PRO A 169 9.41 0.15 -16.07
CA PRO A 169 10.85 0.26 -15.78
C PRO A 169 11.18 0.09 -14.30
N GLY A 170 10.43 0.73 -13.41
CA GLY A 170 10.56 0.59 -11.95
C GLY A 170 10.35 -0.85 -11.48
N ILE A 171 9.25 -1.46 -11.91
CA ILE A 171 8.92 -2.88 -11.65
C ILE A 171 10.06 -3.80 -12.10
N LYS A 172 10.62 -3.60 -13.29
CA LYS A 172 11.72 -4.42 -13.84
C LYS A 172 12.98 -4.33 -12.97
N ILE A 173 13.36 -3.11 -12.55
CA ILE A 173 14.54 -2.88 -11.69
C ILE A 173 14.34 -3.51 -10.32
N PHE A 174 13.16 -3.32 -9.71
CA PHE A 174 12.83 -3.93 -8.43
C PHE A 174 12.86 -5.46 -8.52
N HIS A 175 12.17 -6.03 -9.51
CA HIS A 175 12.13 -7.49 -9.71
C HIS A 175 13.52 -8.10 -9.91
N LYS A 176 14.41 -7.43 -10.66
CA LYS A 176 15.82 -7.87 -10.80
C LYS A 176 16.52 -7.98 -9.45
N SER A 177 16.20 -7.10 -8.50
CA SER A 177 16.82 -7.05 -7.18
C SER A 177 16.19 -8.03 -6.17
N LEU A 178 14.88 -8.31 -6.29
CA LEU A 178 14.06 -9.08 -5.34
C LEU A 178 13.01 -9.93 -6.09
N LYS A 179 13.50 -10.94 -6.84
CA LYS A 179 12.68 -11.78 -7.75
C LYS A 179 11.46 -12.45 -7.12
N ASN A 180 11.50 -12.76 -5.82
CA ASN A 180 10.45 -13.51 -5.13
C ASN A 180 9.45 -12.63 -4.39
N VAL A 181 9.62 -11.30 -4.40
CA VAL A 181 8.64 -10.38 -3.83
C VAL A 181 7.49 -10.23 -4.83
N PRO A 182 6.24 -10.51 -4.42
CA PRO A 182 5.09 -10.31 -5.29
C PRO A 182 4.96 -8.84 -5.70
N ILE A 183 4.47 -8.60 -6.92
CA ILE A 183 4.32 -7.26 -7.49
C ILE A 183 2.86 -7.04 -7.86
N LEU A 184 2.33 -5.89 -7.46
CA LEU A 184 1.08 -5.32 -7.93
C LEU A 184 1.41 -4.17 -8.88
N TRP A 185 0.91 -4.27 -10.10
CA TRP A 185 1.05 -3.21 -11.09
C TRP A 185 -0.20 -2.32 -11.08
N LEU A 186 0.00 -1.05 -10.79
CA LEU A 186 -1.05 -0.05 -10.81
C LEU A 186 -1.15 0.56 -12.20
N LEU A 187 -2.32 0.43 -12.82
CA LEU A 187 -2.62 1.00 -14.13
C LEU A 187 -3.63 2.14 -13.98
N ASP A 188 -3.37 3.23 -14.67
CA ASP A 188 -4.27 4.38 -14.75
C ASP A 188 -4.44 4.81 -16.22
N SER A 189 -5.03 3.92 -17.02
CA SER A 189 -5.34 4.18 -18.43
C SER A 189 -6.71 4.83 -18.60
N VAL A 190 -7.02 5.28 -19.81
CA VAL A 190 -8.25 6.04 -20.07
C VAL A 190 -9.35 5.16 -20.66
N THR A 191 -9.00 4.12 -21.43
CA THR A 191 -9.96 3.30 -22.16
C THR A 191 -9.81 1.81 -21.86
N GLU A 192 -10.89 1.05 -22.00
CA GLU A 192 -10.86 -0.42 -21.87
C GLU A 192 -9.88 -1.07 -22.83
N ARG A 193 -9.72 -0.50 -24.03
CA ARG A 193 -8.76 -0.99 -25.02
C ARG A 193 -7.32 -0.87 -24.51
N GLN A 194 -6.95 0.30 -23.96
CA GLN A 194 -5.61 0.52 -23.39
C GLN A 194 -5.33 -0.45 -22.25
N TYR A 195 -6.27 -0.60 -21.29
CA TYR A 195 -6.16 -1.60 -20.23
C TYR A 195 -5.97 -3.01 -20.78
N SER A 196 -6.71 -3.38 -21.84
CA SER A 196 -6.59 -4.71 -22.45
C SER A 196 -5.19 -4.93 -23.04
N GLU A 197 -4.68 -3.97 -23.81
CA GLU A 197 -3.36 -4.02 -24.43
C GLU A 197 -2.25 -4.11 -23.37
N GLU A 198 -2.36 -3.35 -22.28
CA GLU A 198 -1.41 -3.37 -21.17
C GLU A 198 -1.41 -4.70 -20.41
N ILE A 199 -2.60 -5.23 -20.09
CA ILE A 199 -2.74 -6.54 -19.41
C ILE A 199 -2.16 -7.66 -20.28
N GLU A 200 -2.40 -7.67 -21.58
CA GLU A 200 -1.88 -8.68 -22.50
C GLU A 200 -0.35 -8.66 -22.60
N ASN A 201 0.25 -7.46 -22.54
CA ASN A 201 1.70 -7.27 -22.65
C ASN A 201 2.43 -7.23 -21.28
N ALA A 202 1.72 -7.37 -20.16
CA ALA A 202 2.30 -7.29 -18.82
C ALA A 202 3.34 -8.41 -18.57
N PRO A 203 4.45 -8.10 -17.88
CA PRO A 203 5.41 -9.11 -17.45
C PRO A 203 4.78 -10.20 -16.56
N ARG A 204 4.95 -11.47 -16.90
CA ARG A 204 4.28 -12.61 -16.23
C ARG A 204 4.71 -12.86 -14.78
N TYR A 205 5.74 -12.20 -14.28
CA TYR A 205 6.11 -12.23 -12.88
C TYR A 205 5.27 -11.28 -12.00
N ILE A 206 4.51 -10.34 -12.58
CA ILE A 206 3.50 -9.55 -11.89
C ILE A 206 2.40 -10.48 -11.35
N LYS A 207 1.90 -10.21 -10.15
CA LYS A 207 0.85 -11.02 -9.50
C LYS A 207 -0.52 -10.38 -9.56
N PHE A 208 -0.58 -9.06 -9.43
CA PHE A 208 -1.83 -8.31 -9.46
C PHE A 208 -1.77 -7.22 -10.52
N VAL A 209 -2.89 -7.04 -11.22
CA VAL A 209 -3.20 -5.82 -11.96
C VAL A 209 -4.24 -5.05 -11.16
N SER A 210 -4.01 -3.76 -10.97
CA SER A 210 -4.79 -2.88 -10.13
C SER A 210 -5.26 -1.67 -10.92
N ILE A 211 -6.57 -1.47 -11.01
CA ILE A 211 -7.17 -0.32 -11.69
C ILE A 211 -8.29 0.29 -10.85
N ARG A 212 -8.75 1.49 -11.22
CA ARG A 212 -9.89 2.14 -10.56
C ARG A 212 -11.10 1.21 -10.56
N LEU A 213 -11.83 1.18 -9.45
CA LEU A 213 -13.00 0.29 -9.31
C LEU A 213 -14.00 0.46 -10.45
N GLU A 214 -14.29 1.69 -10.83
CA GLU A 214 -15.25 2.05 -11.88
C GLU A 214 -14.81 1.68 -13.30
N GLN A 215 -13.53 1.35 -13.49
CA GLN A 215 -12.99 0.95 -14.79
C GLN A 215 -12.99 -0.58 -15.00
N TRP A 216 -13.21 -1.36 -13.94
CA TRP A 216 -13.30 -2.81 -14.08
C TRP A 216 -14.56 -3.21 -14.84
N THR A 217 -14.37 -4.06 -15.86
CA THR A 217 -15.44 -4.73 -16.60
C THR A 217 -15.27 -6.26 -16.49
N PRO A 218 -16.34 -7.06 -16.65
CA PRO A 218 -16.23 -8.52 -16.70
C PRO A 218 -15.22 -9.01 -17.76
N LYS A 219 -15.09 -8.28 -18.86
CA LYS A 219 -14.13 -8.57 -19.93
C LYS A 219 -12.69 -8.40 -19.48
N LEU A 220 -12.37 -7.28 -18.80
CA LEU A 220 -11.04 -7.02 -18.26
C LEU A 220 -10.66 -8.02 -17.15
N ILE A 221 -11.60 -8.37 -16.28
CA ILE A 221 -11.39 -9.38 -15.23
C ILE A 221 -11.04 -10.73 -15.84
N LYS A 222 -11.84 -11.19 -16.82
CA LYS A 222 -11.57 -12.44 -17.55
C LYS A 222 -10.22 -12.41 -18.25
N LEU A 223 -9.85 -11.27 -18.82
CA LEU A 223 -8.57 -11.09 -19.51
C LEU A 223 -7.39 -11.16 -18.52
N ALA A 224 -7.50 -10.49 -17.35
CA ALA A 224 -6.49 -10.55 -16.29
C ALA A 224 -6.29 -11.99 -15.81
N HIS A 225 -7.36 -12.69 -15.46
CA HIS A 225 -7.30 -14.08 -15.02
C HIS A 225 -6.74 -15.03 -16.10
N LYS A 226 -7.14 -14.86 -17.38
CA LYS A 226 -6.60 -15.63 -18.51
C LYS A 226 -5.08 -15.46 -18.64
N ASN A 227 -4.56 -14.29 -18.30
CA ASN A 227 -3.13 -13.99 -18.35
C ASN A 227 -2.40 -14.35 -17.03
N GLY A 228 -3.09 -14.94 -16.05
CA GLY A 228 -2.52 -15.40 -14.79
C GLY A 228 -2.38 -14.32 -13.72
N PHE A 229 -3.00 -13.15 -13.91
CA PHE A 229 -3.01 -12.07 -12.93
C PHE A 229 -4.22 -12.16 -12.01
N LYS A 230 -4.03 -11.73 -10.76
CA LYS A 230 -5.11 -11.42 -9.83
C LYS A 230 -5.59 -9.99 -10.07
N THR A 231 -6.87 -9.74 -9.78
CA THR A 231 -7.50 -8.44 -9.95
C THR A 231 -7.52 -7.67 -8.64
N ASN A 232 -7.28 -6.36 -8.73
CA ASN A 232 -7.38 -5.44 -7.60
C ASN A 232 -8.14 -4.18 -8.00
N GLY A 233 -9.05 -3.75 -7.12
CA GLY A 233 -9.82 -2.50 -7.32
C GLY A 233 -9.50 -1.45 -6.26
N TRP A 234 -9.39 -0.19 -6.67
CA TRP A 234 -9.20 0.97 -5.81
C TRP A 234 -10.12 2.11 -6.24
N ILE A 235 -10.71 2.85 -5.33
CA ILE A 235 -10.65 2.77 -3.88
C ILE A 235 -12.07 2.50 -3.35
N ILE A 236 -12.18 1.59 -2.39
CA ILE A 236 -13.45 1.30 -1.73
C ILE A 236 -13.67 2.32 -0.61
N ASN A 237 -14.77 3.08 -0.70
CA ASN A 237 -15.16 4.10 0.28
C ASN A 237 -16.51 3.83 0.92
N THR A 238 -17.43 3.17 0.20
CA THR A 238 -18.84 3.02 0.57
C THR A 238 -19.28 1.57 0.57
N TYR A 239 -20.48 1.30 1.12
CA TYR A 239 -21.14 0.00 1.01
C TYR A 239 -21.32 -0.42 -0.45
N ASN A 240 -21.75 0.52 -1.32
CA ASN A 240 -21.95 0.23 -2.74
C ASN A 240 -20.64 -0.13 -3.45
N ASP A 241 -19.52 0.51 -3.11
CA ASP A 241 -18.21 0.14 -3.64
C ASP A 241 -17.85 -1.28 -3.21
N ASN A 242 -18.04 -1.63 -1.93
CA ASN A 242 -17.82 -2.98 -1.44
C ASN A 242 -18.67 -4.00 -2.21
N TYR A 243 -19.99 -3.72 -2.35
CA TYR A 243 -20.89 -4.62 -3.05
C TYR A 243 -20.49 -4.79 -4.52
N ASN A 244 -20.17 -3.70 -5.21
CA ASN A 244 -19.71 -3.74 -6.59
C ASN A 244 -18.42 -4.55 -6.74
N ALA A 245 -17.39 -4.25 -5.93
CA ALA A 245 -16.09 -4.90 -6.02
C ALA A 245 -16.15 -6.40 -5.71
N LEU A 246 -16.85 -6.78 -4.63
CA LEU A 246 -16.77 -8.13 -4.05
C LEU A 246 -17.89 -9.06 -4.53
N ASN A 247 -19.11 -8.53 -4.79
CA ASN A 247 -20.25 -9.34 -5.20
C ASN A 247 -20.53 -9.28 -6.71
N THR A 248 -20.44 -8.09 -7.32
CA THR A 248 -20.73 -7.90 -8.75
C THR A 248 -19.52 -8.27 -9.60
N LEU A 249 -18.41 -7.62 -9.36
CA LEU A 249 -17.17 -7.79 -10.12
C LEU A 249 -16.35 -9.00 -9.65
N LYS A 250 -16.50 -9.39 -8.39
CA LYS A 250 -15.78 -10.53 -7.79
C LYS A 250 -14.26 -10.40 -7.93
N LEU A 251 -13.73 -9.27 -7.47
CA LEU A 251 -12.29 -8.99 -7.50
C LEU A 251 -11.54 -9.85 -6.46
N ASP A 252 -10.29 -10.19 -6.76
CA ASP A 252 -9.42 -10.99 -5.88
C ASP A 252 -8.85 -10.18 -4.71
N SER A 253 -8.87 -8.86 -4.80
CA SER A 253 -8.39 -7.94 -3.75
C SER A 253 -8.91 -6.53 -3.93
N VAL A 254 -8.88 -5.75 -2.86
CA VAL A 254 -9.35 -4.36 -2.87
C VAL A 254 -8.48 -3.47 -1.98
N PHE A 255 -8.30 -2.21 -2.40
CA PHE A 255 -7.86 -1.13 -1.51
C PHE A 255 -9.07 -0.45 -0.89
N THR A 256 -9.10 -0.38 0.43
CA THR A 256 -10.21 0.25 1.16
C THR A 256 -9.75 1.33 2.12
N ASN A 257 -10.49 2.44 2.15
CA ASN A 257 -10.37 3.48 3.17
C ASN A 257 -11.12 3.13 4.46
N ASN A 258 -12.04 2.15 4.42
CA ASN A 258 -12.84 1.70 5.56
C ASN A 258 -12.65 0.20 5.82
N THR A 259 -11.50 -0.17 6.37
CA THR A 259 -11.14 -1.56 6.65
C THR A 259 -12.20 -2.30 7.46
N LYS A 260 -12.77 -1.64 8.49
CA LYS A 260 -13.78 -2.26 9.37
C LYS A 260 -15.02 -2.72 8.60
N GLU A 261 -15.55 -1.85 7.76
CA GLU A 261 -16.73 -2.16 6.96
C GLU A 261 -16.44 -3.26 5.94
N THR A 262 -15.35 -3.11 5.18
CA THR A 262 -14.97 -4.10 4.17
C THR A 262 -14.76 -5.49 4.78
N ALA A 263 -14.06 -5.60 5.92
CA ALA A 263 -13.84 -6.87 6.61
C ALA A 263 -15.17 -7.47 7.11
N HIS A 264 -16.05 -6.64 7.71
CA HIS A 264 -17.35 -7.09 8.16
C HIS A 264 -18.22 -7.61 7.01
N LEU A 265 -18.23 -6.92 5.88
CA LEU A 265 -19.04 -7.32 4.72
C LEU A 265 -18.52 -8.60 4.07
N ILE A 266 -17.20 -8.80 3.97
CA ILE A 266 -16.63 -10.07 3.50
C ILE A 266 -17.07 -11.23 4.39
N ASP A 267 -17.03 -11.07 5.71
CA ASP A 267 -17.45 -12.12 6.64
C ASP A 267 -18.96 -12.40 6.58
N LYS A 268 -19.76 -11.37 6.33
CA LYS A 268 -21.21 -11.48 6.20
C LYS A 268 -21.67 -12.15 4.90
N TRP A 269 -20.89 -12.03 3.84
CA TRP A 269 -21.25 -12.52 2.51
C TRP A 269 -20.68 -13.92 2.20
N LYS A 270 -19.86 -14.48 3.09
CA LYS A 270 -19.45 -15.89 3.07
C LYS A 270 -20.58 -16.82 3.54
#